data_6e99000bea00518b2ac65dcab5a1e094
#
_entry.id   6e99000bea00518b2ac65dcab5a1e094
#
_cell.length_a   1.000
_cell.length_b   1.000
_cell.length_c   1.000
_cell.angle_alpha   90.00
_cell.angle_beta   90.00
_cell.angle_gamma   90.00
#
_symmetry.space_group_name_H-M   'P 1'
#
loop_
_entity.id
_entity.type
_entity.pdbx_description
1 polymer ?
#
loop_
_entity_poly.entity_id
_entity_poly.type
_entity_poly.pdbx_seq_one_letter_code
_entity_poly.pdbx_strand_id
1 'polypeptide(L)'
;VEYGLIGDLINPKIYGAGLLSSIGESISCLKSDVKKIPYTMAAAQQPFDVTKPQPQLYVTPSFPHLMQVLEEFADTLSLRRGGSEGIQKLIESQMVGSIELTTGLQVSGKFSRVILDNNNNVVFFQTKGPSALAFREKELIGHGINYHKNGFSSPLGKLKNINLAIEDMGPSDLKTYHFYDGKWLSFEFESGIKVEGLNITGIRNAQGKLILIRLKDCTITYKNEYLFLPEHGIYDMIVGKDIVSAFAGAADSNSFPNLYAESSTLTIKPAKNKAIIKLEKYYGVVRNYRKEKKNDSELLKNLFLEVSTLYPKEWLLFIEIIELSNDAKLNQLIKTYFGELISLHPELDSLISDGIKLTES
;
A
#
# COMPACT_ATOMS: atom_id res chain seq x y z
N VAL A 1 6.12 8.72 -8.90
CA VAL A 1 5.06 9.38 -8.10
C VAL A 1 5.66 10.42 -7.17
N GLU A 2 6.70 10.10 -6.43
CA GLU A 2 7.35 11.03 -5.48
C GLU A 2 8.10 12.20 -6.14
N TYR A 3 8.46 12.07 -7.41
CA TYR A 3 9.20 13.07 -8.19
C TYR A 3 8.40 13.57 -9.39
N GLY A 4 7.06 13.55 -9.29
CA GLY A 4 6.16 13.84 -10.39
C GLY A 4 5.77 15.32 -10.53
N LEU A 5 5.46 15.66 -11.78
CA LEU A 5 4.90 16.95 -12.17
C LEU A 5 3.47 16.77 -12.69
N ILE A 6 2.63 17.80 -12.55
CA ILE A 6 1.22 17.77 -12.96
C ILE A 6 0.86 18.99 -13.83
N GLY A 7 -0.04 18.82 -14.79
CA GLY A 7 -0.52 19.85 -15.69
C GLY A 7 -0.09 19.62 -17.14
N ASP A 8 0.25 20.67 -17.83
CA ASP A 8 0.78 20.57 -19.20
C ASP A 8 2.31 20.44 -19.22
N LEU A 9 2.86 20.01 -20.36
CA LEU A 9 4.31 19.78 -20.51
C LEU A 9 5.12 21.06 -20.56
N ILE A 10 4.49 22.21 -20.83
CA ILE A 10 5.18 23.49 -20.99
C ILE A 10 5.35 24.17 -19.63
N ASN A 11 4.28 24.22 -18.83
CA ASN A 11 4.26 24.86 -17.52
C ASN A 11 3.69 23.92 -16.44
N PRO A 12 4.34 22.79 -16.17
CA PRO A 12 3.88 21.85 -15.15
C PRO A 12 4.07 22.43 -13.75
N LYS A 13 3.27 21.93 -12.80
CA LYS A 13 3.41 22.20 -11.37
C LYS A 13 4.00 20.97 -10.67
N ILE A 14 4.69 21.20 -9.57
CA ILE A 14 5.25 20.12 -8.75
C ILE A 14 4.15 19.57 -7.83
N TYR A 15 3.97 18.26 -7.79
CA TYR A 15 3.16 17.60 -6.77
C TYR A 15 3.97 16.58 -5.96
N GLY A 16 5.08 16.08 -6.52
CA GLY A 16 5.89 15.04 -5.92
C GLY A 16 6.58 15.48 -4.64
N ALA A 17 6.38 14.76 -3.54
CA ALA A 17 6.95 15.09 -2.24
C ALA A 17 8.48 15.13 -2.24
N GLY A 18 9.12 14.26 -3.03
CA GLY A 18 10.58 14.25 -3.19
C GLY A 18 11.12 15.55 -3.78
N LEU A 19 10.46 16.09 -4.81
CA LEU A 19 10.84 17.38 -5.39
C LEU A 19 10.56 18.56 -4.45
N LEU A 20 9.45 18.50 -3.69
CA LEU A 20 9.08 19.57 -2.76
C LEU A 20 9.93 19.60 -1.49
N SER A 21 10.53 18.47 -1.12
CA SER A 21 11.38 18.37 0.08
C SER A 21 12.80 18.90 -0.12
N SER A 22 13.21 19.11 -1.36
CA SER A 22 14.55 19.61 -1.73
C SER A 22 14.44 21.02 -2.33
N ILE A 23 15.02 22.02 -1.66
CA ILE A 23 15.02 23.41 -2.14
C ILE A 23 15.69 23.50 -3.53
N GLY A 24 16.81 22.83 -3.73
CA GLY A 24 17.53 22.81 -5.01
C GLY A 24 16.72 22.15 -6.13
N GLU A 25 16.10 21.01 -5.87
CA GLU A 25 15.32 20.28 -6.86
C GLU A 25 13.99 20.94 -7.20
N SER A 26 13.31 21.57 -6.22
CA SER A 26 12.08 22.31 -6.48
C SER A 26 12.26 23.48 -7.47
N ILE A 27 13.45 24.07 -7.51
CA ILE A 27 13.81 25.12 -8.48
C ILE A 27 14.30 24.49 -9.79
N SER A 28 15.24 23.53 -9.72
CA SER A 28 15.89 22.98 -10.91
C SER A 28 14.97 22.12 -11.78
N CYS A 29 14.03 21.40 -11.19
CA CYS A 29 13.13 20.50 -11.92
C CYS A 29 12.22 21.21 -12.95
N LEU A 30 11.98 22.52 -12.78
CA LEU A 30 11.16 23.30 -13.71
C LEU A 30 11.99 23.96 -14.83
N LYS A 31 13.31 23.95 -14.75
CA LYS A 31 14.20 24.54 -15.77
C LYS A 31 14.07 23.82 -17.12
N SER A 32 14.48 24.50 -18.20
CA SER A 32 14.39 24.00 -19.57
C SER A 32 15.36 22.87 -19.90
N ASP A 33 16.42 22.73 -19.14
CA ASP A 33 17.43 21.65 -19.27
C ASP A 33 16.93 20.30 -18.72
N VAL A 34 15.90 20.28 -17.88
CA VAL A 34 15.23 19.06 -17.43
C VAL A 34 14.13 18.68 -18.42
N LYS A 35 14.24 17.50 -19.01
CA LYS A 35 13.26 17.00 -19.99
C LYS A 35 11.93 16.64 -19.31
N LYS A 36 10.82 17.23 -19.78
CA LYS A 36 9.46 16.90 -19.34
C LYS A 36 8.83 15.91 -20.32
N ILE A 37 8.37 14.78 -19.82
CA ILE A 37 7.83 13.68 -20.61
C ILE A 37 6.43 13.34 -20.10
N PRO A 38 5.46 12.99 -21.00
CA PRO A 38 4.16 12.52 -20.53
C PRO A 38 4.28 11.32 -19.61
N TYR A 39 3.55 11.34 -18.50
CA TYR A 39 3.51 10.22 -17.56
C TYR A 39 2.73 9.05 -18.15
N THR A 40 3.40 7.93 -18.33
CA THR A 40 2.85 6.66 -18.83
C THR A 40 3.50 5.50 -18.10
N MET A 41 3.04 4.27 -18.35
CA MET A 41 3.67 3.06 -17.81
C MET A 41 5.18 2.95 -18.10
N ALA A 42 5.68 3.59 -19.14
CA ALA A 42 7.12 3.62 -19.45
C ALA A 42 7.94 4.26 -18.33
N ALA A 43 7.34 5.08 -17.47
CA ALA A 43 8.03 5.64 -16.29
C ALA A 43 8.54 4.58 -15.32
N ALA A 44 7.83 3.46 -15.17
CA ALA A 44 8.21 2.36 -14.29
C ALA A 44 9.43 1.55 -14.80
N GLN A 45 9.79 1.71 -16.08
CA GLN A 45 10.91 1.00 -16.70
C GLN A 45 12.20 1.83 -16.76
N GLN A 46 12.16 3.08 -16.28
CA GLN A 46 13.32 3.95 -16.30
C GLN A 46 14.14 3.82 -15.03
N PRO A 47 15.47 3.80 -15.14
CA PRO A 47 16.34 3.84 -13.98
C PRO A 47 16.17 5.17 -13.24
N PHE A 48 16.28 5.11 -11.92
CA PHE A 48 16.18 6.24 -11.03
C PHE A 48 17.40 6.27 -10.11
N ASP A 49 18.10 7.42 -10.04
CA ASP A 49 19.26 7.62 -9.17
C ASP A 49 18.91 8.64 -8.08
N VAL A 50 18.72 8.16 -6.85
CA VAL A 50 18.36 9.01 -5.69
C VAL A 50 19.48 9.98 -5.27
N THR A 51 20.70 9.83 -5.81
CA THR A 51 21.86 10.64 -5.43
C THR A 51 22.06 11.86 -6.32
N LYS A 52 21.26 12.00 -7.38
CA LYS A 52 21.43 13.06 -8.39
C LYS A 52 20.07 13.65 -8.80
N PRO A 53 20.05 14.96 -9.20
CA PRO A 53 18.91 15.52 -9.87
C PRO A 53 18.55 14.73 -11.13
N GLN A 54 17.26 14.49 -11.35
CA GLN A 54 16.82 13.70 -12.48
C GLN A 54 16.90 14.50 -13.78
N PRO A 55 17.54 13.96 -14.85
CA PRO A 55 17.64 14.65 -16.14
C PRO A 55 16.32 14.71 -16.89
N GLN A 56 15.34 13.89 -16.48
CA GLN A 56 13.99 13.88 -17.01
C GLN A 56 12.97 13.63 -15.92
N LEU A 57 11.81 14.26 -16.03
CA LEU A 57 10.68 14.11 -15.13
C LEU A 57 9.39 13.86 -15.90
N TYR A 58 8.46 13.18 -15.26
CA TYR A 58 7.18 12.81 -15.86
C TYR A 58 6.08 13.76 -15.44
N VAL A 59 5.25 14.16 -16.41
CA VAL A 59 4.13 15.08 -16.22
C VAL A 59 2.83 14.34 -16.44
N THR A 60 2.00 14.25 -15.39
CA THR A 60 0.63 13.74 -15.51
C THR A 60 -0.34 14.91 -15.77
N PRO A 61 -1.34 14.78 -16.66
CA PRO A 61 -2.31 15.84 -16.88
C PRO A 61 -3.24 16.06 -15.67
N SER A 62 -3.45 15.03 -14.86
CA SER A 62 -4.34 15.09 -13.70
C SER A 62 -4.06 13.95 -12.71
N PHE A 63 -4.56 14.08 -11.47
CA PHE A 63 -4.48 12.97 -10.49
C PHE A 63 -5.29 11.72 -10.91
N PRO A 64 -6.49 11.83 -11.50
CA PRO A 64 -7.15 10.64 -12.06
C PRO A 64 -6.31 9.88 -13.08
N HIS A 65 -5.62 10.57 -13.99
CA HIS A 65 -4.71 9.95 -14.94
C HIS A 65 -3.52 9.28 -14.24
N LEU A 66 -2.95 9.92 -13.21
CA LEU A 66 -1.90 9.32 -12.38
C LEU A 66 -2.36 7.98 -11.80
N MET A 67 -3.55 7.95 -11.21
CA MET A 67 -4.14 6.74 -10.62
C MET A 67 -4.40 5.67 -11.69
N GLN A 68 -4.91 6.06 -12.85
CA GLN A 68 -5.13 5.12 -13.96
C GLN A 68 -3.83 4.42 -14.37
N VAL A 69 -2.73 5.18 -14.59
CA VAL A 69 -1.43 4.60 -14.97
C VAL A 69 -0.85 3.71 -13.87
N LEU A 70 -1.07 4.07 -12.58
CA LEU A 70 -0.67 3.22 -11.46
C LEU A 70 -1.45 1.90 -11.43
N GLU A 71 -2.75 1.92 -11.69
CA GLU A 71 -3.57 0.71 -11.78
C GLU A 71 -3.15 -0.16 -12.98
N GLU A 72 -2.94 0.44 -14.16
CA GLU A 72 -2.41 -0.26 -15.33
C GLU A 72 -1.06 -0.93 -15.02
N PHE A 73 -0.16 -0.25 -14.29
CA PHE A 73 1.10 -0.83 -13.85
C PHE A 73 0.88 -1.96 -12.84
N ALA A 74 0.01 -1.76 -11.84
CA ALA A 74 -0.31 -2.78 -10.86
C ALA A 74 -0.87 -4.06 -11.50
N ASP A 75 -1.66 -3.93 -12.55
CA ASP A 75 -2.20 -5.06 -13.32
C ASP A 75 -1.12 -5.87 -14.07
N THR A 76 0.05 -5.28 -14.29
CA THR A 76 1.20 -6.01 -14.86
C THR A 76 1.98 -6.83 -13.83
N LEU A 77 1.78 -6.57 -12.54
CA LEU A 77 2.48 -7.28 -11.47
C LEU A 77 1.92 -8.68 -11.30
N SER A 78 2.78 -9.66 -11.03
CA SER A 78 2.38 -11.05 -10.83
C SER A 78 1.37 -11.25 -9.69
N LEU A 79 1.38 -10.37 -8.69
CA LEU A 79 0.40 -10.38 -7.60
C LEU A 79 -1.02 -9.98 -8.02
N ARG A 80 -1.17 -9.24 -9.13
CA ARG A 80 -2.48 -8.92 -9.72
C ARG A 80 -2.89 -9.90 -10.81
N ARG A 81 -1.98 -10.75 -11.26
CA ARG A 81 -2.29 -11.85 -12.17
C ARG A 81 -3.01 -12.94 -11.40
N GLY A 82 -4.03 -13.51 -12.00
CA GLY A 82 -4.75 -14.65 -11.44
C GLY A 82 -3.95 -15.95 -11.49
N GLY A 83 -4.64 -17.05 -11.22
CA GLY A 83 -4.10 -18.40 -11.32
C GLY A 83 -3.09 -18.75 -10.24
N SER A 84 -2.26 -19.74 -10.56
CA SER A 84 -1.29 -20.31 -9.63
C SER A 84 -0.19 -19.35 -9.23
N GLU A 85 0.28 -18.52 -10.16
CA GLU A 85 1.34 -17.52 -9.89
C GLU A 85 0.90 -16.51 -8.83
N GLY A 86 -0.30 -15.96 -8.97
CA GLY A 86 -0.82 -14.96 -8.03
C GLY A 86 -0.98 -15.51 -6.62
N ILE A 87 -1.62 -16.68 -6.46
CA ILE A 87 -1.84 -17.26 -5.13
C ILE A 87 -0.54 -17.74 -4.48
N GLN A 88 0.43 -18.22 -5.25
CA GLN A 88 1.75 -18.62 -4.72
C GLN A 88 2.48 -17.41 -4.12
N LYS A 89 2.43 -16.25 -4.78
CA LYS A 89 2.99 -14.99 -4.25
C LYS A 89 2.31 -14.55 -2.95
N LEU A 90 0.99 -14.74 -2.84
CA LEU A 90 0.29 -14.48 -1.58
C LEU A 90 0.75 -15.42 -0.46
N ILE A 91 0.99 -16.71 -0.76
CA ILE A 91 1.52 -17.67 0.21
C ILE A 91 2.95 -17.27 0.64
N GLU A 92 3.82 -16.91 -0.30
CA GLU A 92 5.20 -16.49 -0.04
C GLU A 92 5.26 -15.25 0.82
N SER A 93 4.37 -14.28 0.58
CA SER A 93 4.33 -13.01 1.31
C SER A 93 4.03 -13.17 2.80
N GLN A 94 3.34 -14.26 3.18
CA GLN A 94 2.86 -14.50 4.54
C GLN A 94 1.98 -13.38 5.12
N MET A 95 1.48 -12.47 4.27
CA MET A 95 0.60 -11.36 4.63
C MET A 95 -0.84 -11.66 4.27
N VAL A 96 -1.77 -10.81 4.73
CA VAL A 96 -3.14 -10.84 4.24
C VAL A 96 -3.16 -10.39 2.78
N GLY A 97 -3.78 -11.18 1.95
CA GLY A 97 -4.02 -10.85 0.56
C GLY A 97 -5.40 -11.35 0.14
N SER A 98 -5.77 -11.05 -1.08
CA SER A 98 -7.07 -11.40 -1.65
C SER A 98 -6.93 -12.07 -2.99
N ILE A 99 -7.81 -13.04 -3.26
CA ILE A 99 -8.05 -13.59 -4.59
C ILE A 99 -9.45 -13.22 -5.03
N GLU A 100 -9.63 -13.01 -6.33
CA GLU A 100 -10.92 -12.86 -6.98
C GLU A 100 -11.16 -14.00 -7.95
N LEU A 101 -12.35 -14.56 -7.92
CA LEU A 101 -12.76 -15.67 -8.77
C LEU A 101 -13.53 -15.17 -10.01
N THR A 102 -13.68 -16.05 -10.99
CA THR A 102 -14.49 -15.82 -12.22
C THR A 102 -15.94 -15.39 -11.93
N THR A 103 -16.46 -15.70 -10.76
CA THR A 103 -17.78 -15.26 -10.28
C THR A 103 -17.81 -13.83 -9.73
N GLY A 104 -16.64 -13.21 -9.54
CA GLY A 104 -16.49 -11.93 -8.85
C GLY A 104 -16.49 -12.05 -7.33
N LEU A 105 -16.56 -13.27 -6.77
CA LEU A 105 -16.39 -13.51 -5.35
C LEU A 105 -14.90 -13.35 -4.98
N GLN A 106 -14.65 -12.67 -3.88
CA GLN A 106 -13.31 -12.39 -3.37
C GLN A 106 -13.11 -13.07 -2.03
N VAL A 107 -11.92 -13.63 -1.81
CA VAL A 107 -11.53 -14.25 -0.55
C VAL A 107 -10.29 -13.55 -0.03
N SER A 108 -10.40 -12.97 1.16
CA SER A 108 -9.30 -12.27 1.84
C SER A 108 -8.83 -13.07 3.06
N GLY A 109 -7.52 -13.20 3.21
CA GLY A 109 -6.93 -13.91 4.34
C GLY A 109 -5.44 -14.16 4.14
N LYS A 110 -4.83 -14.88 5.08
CA LYS A 110 -3.44 -15.33 4.96
C LYS A 110 -3.41 -16.69 4.28
N PHE A 111 -3.09 -16.72 2.98
CA PHE A 111 -3.01 -17.95 2.21
C PHE A 111 -1.89 -18.84 2.73
N SER A 112 -2.15 -20.14 2.85
CA SER A 112 -1.23 -21.09 3.47
C SER A 112 -1.00 -22.34 2.64
N ARG A 113 -1.93 -22.71 1.77
CA ARG A 113 -1.86 -23.91 0.95
C ARG A 113 -2.59 -23.71 -0.38
N VAL A 114 -2.05 -24.33 -1.42
CA VAL A 114 -2.67 -24.47 -2.74
C VAL A 114 -2.45 -25.88 -3.26
N ILE A 115 -3.43 -26.44 -3.96
CA ILE A 115 -3.28 -27.67 -4.73
C ILE A 115 -3.45 -27.28 -6.20
N LEU A 116 -2.50 -27.75 -7.02
CA LEU A 116 -2.49 -27.51 -8.46
C LEU A 116 -2.77 -28.83 -9.19
N ASP A 117 -3.43 -28.75 -10.35
CA ASP A 117 -3.55 -29.87 -11.28
C ASP A 117 -2.29 -30.03 -12.16
N ASN A 118 -2.31 -31.00 -13.08
CA ASN A 118 -1.18 -31.26 -13.98
C ASN A 118 -0.94 -30.12 -15.00
N ASN A 119 -1.91 -29.23 -15.19
CA ASN A 119 -1.82 -28.06 -16.06
C ASN A 119 -1.45 -26.78 -15.28
N ASN A 120 -1.07 -26.92 -14.03
CA ASN A 120 -0.74 -25.82 -13.12
C ASN A 120 -1.93 -24.90 -12.78
N ASN A 121 -3.18 -25.35 -12.93
CA ASN A 121 -4.35 -24.63 -12.50
C ASN A 121 -4.60 -24.85 -11.00
N VAL A 122 -5.10 -23.82 -10.31
CA VAL A 122 -5.49 -23.92 -8.90
C VAL A 122 -6.80 -24.69 -8.78
N VAL A 123 -6.75 -25.84 -8.10
CA VAL A 123 -7.95 -26.68 -7.88
C VAL A 123 -8.43 -26.69 -6.43
N PHE A 124 -7.61 -26.20 -5.52
CA PHE A 124 -7.97 -26.01 -4.11
C PHE A 124 -7.04 -24.98 -3.48
N PHE A 125 -7.57 -24.20 -2.57
CA PHE A 125 -6.77 -23.28 -1.75
C PHE A 125 -7.24 -23.29 -0.30
N GLN A 126 -6.35 -22.83 0.58
CA GLN A 126 -6.63 -22.68 2.01
C GLN A 126 -5.94 -21.44 2.56
N THR A 127 -6.65 -20.74 3.44
CA THR A 127 -6.13 -19.69 4.29
C THR A 127 -5.98 -20.19 5.73
N LYS A 128 -5.22 -19.49 6.55
CA LYS A 128 -5.11 -19.72 7.99
C LYS A 128 -5.42 -18.46 8.77
N GLY A 129 -6.01 -18.63 9.97
CA GLY A 129 -6.45 -17.50 10.79
C GLY A 129 -7.62 -16.74 10.16
N PRO A 130 -7.90 -15.52 10.62
CA PRO A 130 -9.06 -14.77 10.17
C PRO A 130 -9.12 -14.60 8.65
N SER A 131 -10.28 -14.88 8.06
CA SER A 131 -10.55 -14.75 6.64
C SER A 131 -11.92 -14.12 6.42
N ALA A 132 -12.11 -13.44 5.30
CA ALA A 132 -13.37 -12.79 4.95
C ALA A 132 -13.72 -13.05 3.48
N LEU A 133 -15.00 -13.16 3.19
CA LEU A 133 -15.52 -13.22 1.83
C LEU A 133 -16.12 -11.87 1.45
N ALA A 134 -15.90 -11.44 0.22
CA ALA A 134 -16.43 -10.19 -0.31
C ALA A 134 -16.96 -10.38 -1.73
N PHE A 135 -17.82 -9.48 -2.16
CA PHE A 135 -18.28 -9.36 -3.53
C PHE A 135 -18.27 -7.89 -3.92
N ARG A 136 -17.56 -7.56 -5.00
CA ARG A 136 -17.34 -6.16 -5.43
C ARG A 136 -16.80 -5.29 -4.29
N GLU A 137 -15.74 -5.77 -3.66
CA GLU A 137 -15.04 -5.06 -2.57
C GLU A 137 -15.91 -4.74 -1.34
N LYS A 138 -17.01 -5.49 -1.16
CA LYS A 138 -17.88 -5.40 0.02
C LYS A 138 -18.01 -6.77 0.67
N GLU A 139 -17.79 -6.82 2.00
CA GLU A 139 -17.92 -8.04 2.78
C GLU A 139 -19.30 -8.66 2.61
N LEU A 140 -19.36 -9.96 2.37
CA LEU A 140 -20.60 -10.71 2.38
C LEU A 140 -21.13 -10.81 3.82
N ILE A 141 -22.41 -10.45 4.00
CA ILE A 141 -23.06 -10.48 5.32
C ILE A 141 -22.93 -11.87 5.95
N GLY A 142 -22.36 -11.93 7.13
CA GLY A 142 -22.13 -13.16 7.89
C GLY A 142 -20.89 -13.95 7.49
N HIS A 143 -20.04 -13.43 6.60
CA HIS A 143 -18.82 -14.09 6.12
C HIS A 143 -17.54 -13.28 6.40
N GLY A 144 -17.53 -12.50 7.49
CA GLY A 144 -16.37 -11.75 7.93
C GLY A 144 -15.40 -12.57 8.80
N ILE A 145 -14.34 -11.91 9.27
CA ILE A 145 -13.23 -12.51 10.03
C ILE A 145 -13.64 -13.19 11.32
N ASN A 146 -14.74 -12.79 11.95
CA ASN A 146 -15.26 -13.44 13.16
C ASN A 146 -15.87 -14.80 12.85
N TYR A 147 -16.52 -14.95 11.71
CA TYR A 147 -17.12 -16.21 11.28
C TYR A 147 -16.05 -17.17 10.77
N HIS A 148 -15.16 -16.72 9.90
CA HIS A 148 -14.04 -17.51 9.36
C HIS A 148 -12.74 -17.31 10.16
N LYS A 149 -12.81 -17.27 11.48
CA LYS A 149 -11.67 -16.96 12.37
C LYS A 149 -10.52 -17.97 12.30
N ASN A 150 -10.82 -19.21 11.93
CA ASN A 150 -9.84 -20.31 11.88
C ASN A 150 -9.24 -20.51 10.48
N GLY A 151 -9.71 -19.80 9.49
CA GLY A 151 -9.35 -19.94 8.10
C GLY A 151 -10.52 -20.28 7.21
N PHE A 152 -10.22 -20.38 5.93
CA PHE A 152 -11.17 -20.70 4.87
C PHE A 152 -10.51 -21.62 3.84
N SER A 153 -11.26 -22.51 3.24
CA SER A 153 -10.75 -23.35 2.15
C SER A 153 -11.85 -23.64 1.14
N SER A 154 -11.50 -23.82 -0.12
CA SER A 154 -12.49 -24.25 -1.12
C SER A 154 -11.81 -24.94 -2.32
N PRO A 155 -12.45 -25.97 -2.88
CA PRO A 155 -12.14 -26.45 -4.22
C PRO A 155 -12.56 -25.43 -5.27
N LEU A 156 -11.89 -25.46 -6.42
CA LEU A 156 -12.17 -24.66 -7.60
C LEU A 156 -12.22 -25.54 -8.85
N GLY A 157 -12.88 -25.07 -9.89
CA GLY A 157 -12.85 -25.74 -11.18
C GLY A 157 -14.21 -26.22 -11.66
N LYS A 158 -14.18 -27.10 -12.67
CA LYS A 158 -15.35 -27.72 -13.27
C LYS A 158 -15.65 -29.08 -12.66
N LEU A 159 -16.92 -29.45 -12.74
CA LEU A 159 -17.35 -30.79 -12.33
C LEU A 159 -16.99 -31.83 -13.39
N LYS A 160 -16.58 -33.00 -12.95
CA LYS A 160 -16.24 -34.13 -13.78
C LYS A 160 -17.49 -34.62 -14.53
N ASN A 161 -17.34 -34.88 -15.82
CA ASN A 161 -18.41 -35.33 -16.72
C ASN A 161 -19.57 -34.34 -16.91
N ILE A 162 -19.37 -33.07 -16.56
CA ILE A 162 -20.34 -32.00 -16.78
C ILE A 162 -19.65 -30.87 -17.54
N ASN A 163 -20.08 -30.59 -18.75
CA ASN A 163 -19.45 -29.55 -19.61
C ASN A 163 -19.73 -28.11 -19.10
N LEU A 164 -20.61 -27.94 -18.14
CA LEU A 164 -21.04 -26.66 -17.61
C LEU A 164 -20.43 -26.44 -16.23
N ALA A 165 -19.77 -25.31 -16.02
CA ALA A 165 -19.30 -24.95 -14.68
C ALA A 165 -20.48 -24.60 -13.77
N ILE A 166 -20.38 -24.82 -12.45
CA ILE A 166 -21.45 -24.51 -11.48
C ILE A 166 -21.89 -23.03 -11.59
N GLU A 167 -20.94 -22.13 -11.82
CA GLU A 167 -21.19 -20.68 -11.99
C GLU A 167 -22.02 -20.33 -13.24
N ASP A 168 -22.01 -21.21 -14.23
CA ASP A 168 -22.73 -21.02 -15.50
C ASP A 168 -24.09 -21.75 -15.52
N MET A 169 -24.39 -22.55 -14.48
CA MET A 169 -25.65 -23.29 -14.36
C MET A 169 -26.84 -22.37 -14.15
N GLY A 170 -27.85 -22.52 -15.00
CA GLY A 170 -29.15 -21.91 -14.82
C GLY A 170 -30.04 -22.70 -13.83
N PRO A 171 -31.25 -22.21 -13.52
CA PRO A 171 -32.16 -22.88 -12.57
C PRO A 171 -32.49 -24.33 -12.94
N SER A 172 -32.63 -24.64 -14.22
CA SER A 172 -32.89 -25.99 -14.71
C SER A 172 -31.72 -26.93 -14.49
N ASP A 173 -30.50 -26.45 -14.72
CA ASP A 173 -29.28 -27.23 -14.54
C ASP A 173 -29.05 -27.53 -13.06
N LEU A 174 -29.17 -26.49 -12.20
CA LEU A 174 -29.07 -26.63 -10.75
C LEU A 174 -30.08 -27.62 -10.20
N LYS A 175 -31.30 -27.65 -10.76
CA LYS A 175 -32.31 -28.65 -10.40
C LYS A 175 -31.93 -30.05 -10.86
N THR A 176 -31.43 -30.19 -12.08
CA THR A 176 -30.98 -31.47 -12.67
C THR A 176 -29.85 -32.10 -11.87
N TYR A 177 -28.89 -31.28 -11.44
CA TYR A 177 -27.73 -31.71 -10.65
C TYR A 177 -27.93 -31.60 -9.13
N HIS A 178 -29.17 -31.37 -8.68
CA HIS A 178 -29.58 -31.33 -7.27
C HIS A 178 -28.92 -30.21 -6.42
N PHE A 179 -28.39 -29.14 -7.04
CA PHE A 179 -27.82 -27.98 -6.34
C PHE A 179 -28.93 -27.05 -5.75
N TYR A 180 -29.83 -27.61 -4.94
CA TYR A 180 -30.83 -26.84 -4.24
C TYR A 180 -30.95 -27.28 -2.77
N ASP A 181 -31.51 -26.39 -1.96
CA ASP A 181 -31.51 -26.51 -0.50
C ASP A 181 -32.22 -27.82 -0.01
N GLY A 182 -31.63 -28.39 1.02
CA GLY A 182 -32.13 -29.64 1.65
C GLY A 182 -31.78 -30.90 0.89
N LYS A 183 -30.91 -30.87 -0.09
CA LYS A 183 -30.46 -32.06 -0.81
C LYS A 183 -29.03 -32.47 -0.44
N TRP A 184 -28.82 -33.77 -0.36
CA TRP A 184 -27.50 -34.34 -0.27
C TRP A 184 -26.81 -34.22 -1.63
N LEU A 185 -25.64 -33.59 -1.61
CA LEU A 185 -24.76 -33.46 -2.78
C LEU A 185 -23.63 -34.48 -2.68
N SER A 186 -23.31 -35.10 -3.81
CA SER A 186 -22.10 -35.92 -3.99
C SER A 186 -21.61 -35.69 -5.41
N PHE A 187 -20.47 -35.05 -5.56
CA PHE A 187 -19.89 -34.75 -6.86
C PHE A 187 -18.37 -34.74 -6.81
N GLU A 188 -17.75 -34.86 -7.97
CA GLU A 188 -16.31 -34.84 -8.18
C GLU A 188 -15.95 -33.73 -9.16
N PHE A 189 -14.93 -32.95 -8.82
CA PHE A 189 -14.31 -32.03 -9.76
C PHE A 189 -13.42 -32.75 -10.76
N GLU A 190 -13.16 -32.14 -11.93
CA GLU A 190 -12.21 -32.68 -12.92
C GLU A 190 -10.81 -32.94 -12.33
N SER A 191 -10.43 -32.17 -11.31
CA SER A 191 -9.20 -32.36 -10.53
C SER A 191 -9.13 -33.65 -9.72
N GLY A 192 -10.28 -34.34 -9.52
CA GLY A 192 -10.41 -35.51 -8.66
C GLY A 192 -10.76 -35.17 -7.19
N ILE A 193 -11.03 -33.90 -6.87
CA ILE A 193 -11.55 -33.51 -5.56
C ILE A 193 -13.02 -33.93 -5.48
N LYS A 194 -13.37 -34.66 -4.43
CA LYS A 194 -14.75 -35.11 -4.16
C LYS A 194 -15.33 -34.29 -3.01
N VAL A 195 -16.59 -33.91 -3.17
CA VAL A 195 -17.36 -33.17 -2.17
C VAL A 195 -18.66 -33.92 -1.90
N GLU A 196 -18.92 -34.18 -0.65
CA GLU A 196 -20.17 -34.80 -0.19
C GLU A 196 -20.71 -34.02 1.01
N GLY A 197 -22.01 -33.77 1.04
CA GLY A 197 -22.64 -33.05 2.15
C GLY A 197 -24.07 -32.63 1.87
N LEU A 198 -24.79 -32.25 2.92
CA LEU A 198 -26.15 -31.73 2.85
C LEU A 198 -26.13 -30.25 2.49
N ASN A 199 -26.66 -29.89 1.32
CA ASN A 199 -26.80 -28.48 0.93
C ASN A 199 -27.87 -27.83 1.82
N ILE A 200 -27.45 -26.84 2.64
CA ILE A 200 -28.36 -26.08 3.51
C ILE A 200 -28.92 -24.90 2.73
N THR A 201 -28.09 -24.15 2.04
CA THR A 201 -28.47 -22.97 1.27
C THR A 201 -27.37 -22.56 0.31
N GLY A 202 -27.69 -21.64 -0.60
CA GLY A 202 -26.73 -21.03 -1.52
C GLY A 202 -26.90 -19.52 -1.63
N ILE A 203 -25.80 -18.82 -1.85
CA ILE A 203 -25.79 -17.37 -2.11
C ILE A 203 -25.66 -17.16 -3.62
N ARG A 204 -26.49 -16.25 -4.14
CA ARG A 204 -26.47 -15.84 -5.55
C ARG A 204 -26.05 -14.36 -5.67
N ASN A 205 -25.33 -14.04 -6.72
CA ASN A 205 -25.05 -12.64 -7.05
C ASN A 205 -26.28 -11.95 -7.69
N ALA A 206 -26.15 -10.65 -7.98
CA ALA A 206 -27.22 -9.84 -8.57
C ALA A 206 -27.66 -10.35 -9.97
N GLN A 207 -26.84 -11.14 -10.65
CA GLN A 207 -27.15 -11.79 -11.94
C GLN A 207 -27.82 -13.16 -11.74
N GLY A 208 -28.11 -13.57 -10.51
CA GLY A 208 -28.73 -14.84 -10.18
C GLY A 208 -27.77 -16.05 -10.22
N LYS A 209 -26.48 -15.84 -10.48
CA LYS A 209 -25.47 -16.89 -10.49
C LYS A 209 -25.12 -17.33 -9.07
N LEU A 210 -25.00 -18.64 -8.87
CA LEU A 210 -24.56 -19.21 -7.59
C LEU A 210 -23.08 -18.87 -7.36
N ILE A 211 -22.79 -18.28 -6.20
CA ILE A 211 -21.43 -17.87 -5.82
C ILE A 211 -20.90 -18.58 -4.58
N LEU A 212 -21.79 -19.12 -3.73
CA LEU A 212 -21.46 -19.86 -2.53
C LEU A 212 -22.51 -20.93 -2.26
N ILE A 213 -22.08 -22.08 -1.77
CA ILE A 213 -22.91 -23.20 -1.32
C ILE A 213 -22.52 -23.51 0.12
N ARG A 214 -23.50 -23.58 1.02
CA ARG A 214 -23.31 -23.93 2.42
C ARG A 214 -23.70 -25.38 2.64
N LEU A 215 -22.75 -26.18 3.12
CA LEU A 215 -22.89 -27.62 3.33
C LEU A 215 -22.78 -27.97 4.82
N LYS A 216 -23.70 -28.83 5.27
CA LYS A 216 -23.62 -29.50 6.57
C LYS A 216 -23.20 -30.95 6.39
N ASP A 217 -22.58 -31.51 7.43
CA ASP A 217 -22.06 -32.89 7.42
C ASP A 217 -21.15 -33.15 6.19
N CYS A 218 -20.29 -32.15 5.88
CA CYS A 218 -19.51 -32.11 4.66
C CYS A 218 -18.21 -32.88 4.81
N THR A 219 -17.90 -33.69 3.80
CA THR A 219 -16.59 -34.35 3.63
C THR A 219 -16.00 -33.94 2.28
N ILE A 220 -14.75 -33.51 2.30
CA ILE A 220 -13.99 -33.22 1.08
C ILE A 220 -12.74 -34.06 1.07
N THR A 221 -12.54 -34.78 -0.04
CA THR A 221 -11.38 -35.64 -0.22
C THR A 221 -10.64 -35.32 -1.52
N TYR A 222 -9.33 -35.49 -1.48
CA TYR A 222 -8.47 -35.44 -2.65
C TYR A 222 -7.46 -36.57 -2.59
N LYS A 223 -7.50 -37.47 -3.57
CA LYS A 223 -6.69 -38.71 -3.54
C LYS A 223 -6.98 -39.45 -2.23
N ASN A 224 -5.99 -39.63 -1.36
CA ASN A 224 -6.10 -40.35 -0.09
C ASN A 224 -6.12 -39.38 1.13
N GLU A 225 -6.34 -38.10 0.90
CA GLU A 225 -6.32 -37.04 1.94
C GLU A 225 -7.73 -36.49 2.17
N TYR A 226 -8.08 -36.31 3.45
CA TYR A 226 -9.27 -35.53 3.83
C TYR A 226 -8.89 -34.04 3.90
N LEU A 227 -9.53 -33.22 3.07
CA LEU A 227 -9.33 -31.77 3.08
C LEU A 227 -10.31 -31.07 4.05
N PHE A 228 -11.47 -31.71 4.31
CA PHE A 228 -12.46 -31.25 5.28
C PHE A 228 -13.27 -32.45 5.80
N LEU A 229 -13.67 -32.40 7.08
CA LEU A 229 -14.45 -33.42 7.74
C LEU A 229 -15.69 -32.82 8.45
N PRO A 230 -16.79 -33.59 8.64
CA PRO A 230 -18.01 -33.12 9.28
C PRO A 230 -17.80 -32.52 10.68
N GLU A 231 -16.84 -33.05 11.44
CA GLU A 231 -16.49 -32.57 12.77
C GLU A 231 -15.95 -31.13 12.82
N HIS A 232 -15.50 -30.59 11.68
CA HIS A 232 -15.09 -29.20 11.56
C HIS A 232 -16.26 -28.22 11.44
N GLY A 233 -17.50 -28.74 11.32
CA GLY A 233 -18.73 -27.95 11.32
C GLY A 233 -19.29 -27.70 9.93
N ILE A 234 -19.87 -26.50 9.74
CA ILE A 234 -20.46 -26.10 8.46
C ILE A 234 -19.33 -25.71 7.48
N TYR A 235 -19.48 -26.17 6.26
CA TYR A 235 -18.56 -25.87 5.17
C TYR A 235 -19.18 -24.88 4.17
N ASP A 236 -18.55 -23.75 3.98
CA ASP A 236 -18.92 -22.78 2.95
C ASP A 236 -18.02 -22.98 1.73
N MET A 237 -18.55 -23.58 0.68
CA MET A 237 -17.86 -23.79 -0.58
C MET A 237 -18.14 -22.64 -1.52
N ILE A 238 -17.12 -21.90 -1.94
CA ILE A 238 -17.28 -20.88 -2.97
C ILE A 238 -17.37 -21.51 -4.36
N VAL A 239 -18.07 -20.82 -5.25
CA VAL A 239 -18.25 -21.24 -6.64
C VAL A 239 -17.38 -20.35 -7.53
N GLY A 240 -16.56 -20.97 -8.35
CA GLY A 240 -15.69 -20.34 -9.33
C GLY A 240 -14.79 -21.36 -9.98
N LYS A 241 -14.54 -21.20 -11.28
CA LYS A 241 -13.67 -22.13 -11.99
C LYS A 241 -12.20 -21.75 -11.91
N ASP A 242 -11.89 -20.45 -11.84
CA ASP A 242 -10.52 -19.95 -11.84
C ASP A 242 -10.35 -18.73 -10.94
N ILE A 243 -9.11 -18.45 -10.55
CA ILE A 243 -8.68 -17.22 -9.91
C ILE A 243 -8.30 -16.23 -11.03
N VAL A 244 -9.05 -15.13 -11.16
CA VAL A 244 -8.81 -14.11 -12.19
C VAL A 244 -7.85 -13.03 -11.72
N SER A 245 -7.76 -12.81 -10.40
CA SER A 245 -6.90 -11.77 -9.81
C SER A 245 -6.41 -12.21 -8.44
N ALA A 246 -5.20 -11.79 -8.08
CA ALA A 246 -4.63 -11.93 -6.73
C ALA A 246 -3.91 -10.63 -6.37
N PHE A 247 -4.17 -10.09 -5.18
CA PHE A 247 -3.61 -8.80 -4.77
C PHE A 247 -3.36 -8.76 -3.25
N ALA A 248 -2.49 -7.84 -2.83
CA ALA A 248 -2.17 -7.63 -1.42
C ALA A 248 -3.30 -6.89 -0.69
N GLY A 249 -3.49 -7.19 0.59
CA GLY A 249 -4.52 -6.59 1.42
C GLY A 249 -5.88 -7.26 1.30
N ALA A 250 -6.87 -6.74 2.03
CA ALA A 250 -8.24 -7.23 2.01
C ALA A 250 -9.05 -6.60 0.88
N ALA A 251 -9.96 -7.37 0.28
CA ALA A 251 -10.90 -6.89 -0.74
C ALA A 251 -11.82 -5.80 -0.18
N ASP A 252 -12.38 -6.02 1.01
CA ASP A 252 -13.01 -4.94 1.80
C ASP A 252 -12.07 -4.55 2.93
N SER A 253 -11.57 -3.31 2.90
CA SER A 253 -10.65 -2.78 3.92
C SER A 253 -11.24 -2.80 5.34
N ASN A 254 -12.56 -2.74 5.46
CA ASN A 254 -13.24 -2.77 6.76
C ASN A 254 -13.29 -4.18 7.38
N SER A 255 -13.09 -5.23 6.58
CA SER A 255 -13.06 -6.62 7.08
C SER A 255 -11.84 -6.89 7.97
N PHE A 256 -10.76 -6.14 7.82
CA PHE A 256 -9.53 -6.31 8.60
C PHE A 256 -9.08 -4.97 9.23
N PRO A 257 -9.82 -4.47 10.22
CA PRO A 257 -9.57 -3.14 10.78
C PRO A 257 -8.16 -2.97 11.34
N ASN A 258 -7.55 -4.03 11.86
CA ASN A 258 -6.18 -3.99 12.38
C ASN A 258 -5.09 -4.09 11.31
N LEU A 259 -5.42 -4.48 10.08
CA LEU A 259 -4.46 -4.54 8.98
C LEU A 259 -4.09 -3.13 8.51
N TYR A 260 -5.08 -2.24 8.52
CA TYR A 260 -4.97 -0.83 8.11
C TYR A 260 -4.98 0.13 9.29
N ALA A 261 -5.15 -0.37 10.53
CA ALA A 261 -4.77 0.42 11.68
C ALA A 261 -3.33 0.83 11.41
N GLU A 262 -3.10 2.16 11.35
CA GLU A 262 -1.75 2.68 11.33
C GLU A 262 -0.97 1.82 12.29
N SER A 263 -0.03 1.06 11.77
CA SER A 263 1.01 0.56 12.63
C SER A 263 1.53 1.84 13.25
N SER A 264 1.12 2.14 14.48
CA SER A 264 1.94 2.93 15.35
C SER A 264 3.21 2.10 15.40
N THR A 265 4.02 2.20 14.34
CA THR A 265 5.41 2.01 14.46
C THR A 265 5.69 2.92 15.64
N LEU A 266 5.84 2.31 16.80
CA LEU A 266 6.61 2.89 17.86
C LEU A 266 7.93 3.20 17.15
N THR A 267 7.97 4.34 16.47
CA THR A 267 9.20 5.01 16.18
C THR A 267 9.74 5.18 17.58
N ILE A 268 10.58 4.22 17.97
CA ILE A 268 11.45 4.39 19.15
C ILE A 268 12.25 5.61 18.72
N LYS A 269 11.69 6.78 19.07
CA LYS A 269 12.44 8.02 18.91
C LYS A 269 13.68 7.78 19.72
N PRO A 270 14.87 7.76 19.11
CA PRO A 270 16.09 7.54 19.85
C PRO A 270 16.05 8.51 21.02
N ALA A 271 16.35 8.02 22.22
CA ALA A 271 16.32 8.85 23.42
C ALA A 271 17.17 10.08 23.14
N LYS A 272 16.53 11.24 23.06
CA LYS A 272 17.23 12.50 22.80
C LYS A 272 18.23 12.72 23.92
N ASN A 273 19.48 12.90 23.57
CA ASN A 273 20.47 13.26 24.58
C ASN A 273 20.16 14.67 25.15
N LYS A 274 20.70 14.98 26.31
CA LYS A 274 20.45 16.28 27.00
C LYS A 274 20.83 17.48 26.12
N ALA A 275 21.86 17.34 25.26
CA ALA A 275 22.32 18.39 24.37
C ALA A 275 21.28 18.69 23.28
N ILE A 276 20.71 17.65 22.67
CA ILE A 276 19.63 17.80 21.67
C ILE A 276 18.40 18.44 22.27
N ILE A 277 17.99 18.01 23.50
CA ILE A 277 16.84 18.60 24.19
C ILE A 277 17.08 20.09 24.47
N LYS A 278 18.31 20.46 24.85
CA LYS A 278 18.66 21.87 25.08
C LYS A 278 18.64 22.68 23.79
N LEU A 279 19.18 22.15 22.70
CA LEU A 279 19.17 22.80 21.37
C LEU A 279 17.74 23.01 20.86
N GLU A 280 16.85 22.02 21.01
CA GLU A 280 15.43 22.16 20.65
C GLU A 280 14.71 23.29 21.40
N LYS A 281 15.10 23.57 22.65
CA LYS A 281 14.54 24.70 23.40
C LYS A 281 14.92 26.04 22.75
N TYR A 282 16.18 26.17 22.27
CA TYR A 282 16.62 27.38 21.56
C TYR A 282 15.83 27.58 20.26
N TYR A 283 15.63 26.52 19.47
CA TYR A 283 14.74 26.55 18.32
C TYR A 283 13.30 26.95 18.69
N GLY A 284 12.80 26.42 19.81
CA GLY A 284 11.49 26.77 20.34
C GLY A 284 11.34 28.26 20.65
N VAL A 285 12.38 28.88 21.21
CA VAL A 285 12.39 30.34 21.48
C VAL A 285 12.29 31.12 20.16
N VAL A 286 13.16 30.85 19.19
CA VAL A 286 13.19 31.56 17.89
C VAL A 286 11.86 31.41 17.15
N ARG A 287 11.31 30.20 17.11
CA ARG A 287 10.03 29.92 16.43
C ARG A 287 8.82 30.56 17.13
N ASN A 288 8.84 30.69 18.46
CA ASN A 288 7.81 31.43 19.18
C ASN A 288 7.88 32.92 18.86
N TYR A 289 9.07 33.51 18.77
CA TYR A 289 9.25 34.90 18.37
C TYR A 289 8.70 35.15 16.96
N ARG A 290 8.93 34.22 16.03
CA ARG A 290 8.34 34.27 14.67
C ARG A 290 6.81 34.25 14.71
N LYS A 291 6.21 33.37 15.50
CA LYS A 291 4.74 33.27 15.65
C LYS A 291 4.13 34.53 16.26
N GLU A 292 4.79 35.09 17.26
CA GLU A 292 4.30 36.28 17.98
C GLU A 292 4.68 37.59 17.29
N LYS A 293 5.40 37.51 16.14
CA LYS A 293 5.95 38.67 15.41
C LYS A 293 6.76 39.62 16.31
N LYS A 294 7.44 39.07 17.29
CA LYS A 294 8.33 39.81 18.18
C LYS A 294 9.73 39.86 17.59
N ASN A 295 10.38 41.04 17.79
CA ASN A 295 11.77 41.21 17.43
C ASN A 295 12.49 41.83 18.64
N ASP A 296 13.28 40.99 19.34
CA ASP A 296 14.12 41.39 20.47
C ASP A 296 15.57 41.07 20.08
N SER A 297 16.22 42.10 19.52
CA SER A 297 17.60 41.99 19.03
C SER A 297 18.62 41.59 20.10
N GLU A 298 18.43 42.04 21.36
CA GLU A 298 19.33 41.71 22.45
C GLU A 298 19.20 40.25 22.86
N LEU A 299 17.98 39.73 22.96
CA LEU A 299 17.73 38.33 23.25
C LEU A 299 18.27 37.43 22.12
N LEU A 300 17.99 37.76 20.86
CA LEU A 300 18.51 37.01 19.71
C LEU A 300 20.03 36.99 19.67
N LYS A 301 20.67 38.11 20.02
CA LYS A 301 22.14 38.21 20.14
C LYS A 301 22.71 37.32 21.25
N ASN A 302 22.10 37.37 22.43
CA ASN A 302 22.51 36.52 23.55
C ASN A 302 22.35 35.05 23.23
N LEU A 303 21.24 34.67 22.57
CA LEU A 303 20.99 33.32 22.11
C LEU A 303 22.03 32.86 21.09
N PHE A 304 22.36 33.69 20.10
CA PHE A 304 23.45 33.41 19.14
C PHE A 304 24.78 33.16 19.87
N LEU A 305 25.19 34.03 20.78
CA LEU A 305 26.47 33.92 21.51
C LEU A 305 26.53 32.64 22.35
N GLU A 306 25.42 32.27 23.02
CA GLU A 306 25.36 31.05 23.82
C GLU A 306 25.41 29.80 22.90
N VAL A 307 24.62 29.78 21.85
CA VAL A 307 24.52 28.59 20.98
C VAL A 307 25.79 28.41 20.17
N SER A 308 26.42 29.46 19.65
CA SER A 308 27.69 29.35 18.91
C SER A 308 28.82 28.76 19.76
N THR A 309 28.79 29.00 21.08
CA THR A 309 29.76 28.43 22.02
C THR A 309 29.46 26.95 22.32
N LEU A 310 28.19 26.61 22.54
CA LEU A 310 27.76 25.27 22.97
C LEU A 310 27.64 24.28 21.81
N TYR A 311 27.30 24.78 20.64
CA TYR A 311 27.03 24.00 19.42
C TYR A 311 27.74 24.63 18.21
N PRO A 312 29.07 24.55 18.12
CA PRO A 312 29.85 25.31 17.14
C PRO A 312 29.61 24.94 15.66
N LYS A 313 28.89 23.83 15.41
CA LYS A 313 28.46 23.45 14.04
C LYS A 313 27.02 23.80 13.75
N GLU A 314 26.31 24.41 14.69
CA GLU A 314 24.94 24.81 14.46
C GLU A 314 24.89 26.02 13.53
N TRP A 315 24.23 25.86 12.41
CA TRP A 315 24.10 26.93 11.39
C TRP A 315 22.64 27.27 11.12
N LEU A 316 21.76 26.28 11.14
CA LEU A 316 20.36 26.49 10.73
C LEU A 316 19.61 27.42 11.68
N LEU A 317 19.83 27.30 12.99
CA LEU A 317 19.25 28.22 13.98
C LEU A 317 19.68 29.67 13.73
N PHE A 318 20.92 29.88 13.26
CA PHE A 318 21.44 31.21 12.99
C PHE A 318 20.86 31.81 11.70
N ILE A 319 20.52 30.99 10.71
CA ILE A 319 19.71 31.43 9.55
C ILE A 319 18.33 31.88 10.04
N GLU A 320 17.65 31.09 10.92
CA GLU A 320 16.37 31.46 11.49
C GLU A 320 16.43 32.78 12.31
N ILE A 321 17.57 33.07 12.95
CA ILE A 321 17.81 34.33 13.67
C ILE A 321 17.99 35.49 12.68
N ILE A 322 18.76 35.36 11.61
CA ILE A 322 18.91 36.40 10.58
C ILE A 322 17.56 36.77 9.96
N GLU A 323 16.75 35.76 9.65
CA GLU A 323 15.40 35.96 9.09
C GLU A 323 14.47 36.79 10.00
N LEU A 324 14.63 36.65 11.32
CA LEU A 324 13.84 37.39 12.31
C LEU A 324 14.43 38.75 12.69
N SER A 325 15.75 38.88 12.57
CA SER A 325 16.45 40.06 13.10
C SER A 325 16.44 41.24 12.12
N ASN A 326 16.02 42.41 12.58
CA ASN A 326 16.17 43.70 11.90
C ASN A 326 17.51 44.39 12.28
N ASP A 327 18.34 43.76 13.14
CA ASP A 327 19.61 44.35 13.58
C ASP A 327 20.73 44.01 12.60
N ALA A 328 21.13 44.97 11.79
CA ALA A 328 22.21 44.82 10.81
C ALA A 328 23.55 44.42 11.45
N LYS A 329 23.83 44.83 12.71
CA LYS A 329 25.06 44.47 13.40
C LYS A 329 25.05 43.01 13.81
N LEU A 330 23.93 42.50 14.30
CA LEU A 330 23.75 41.10 14.63
C LEU A 330 23.86 40.23 13.37
N ASN A 331 23.16 40.62 12.30
CA ASN A 331 23.21 39.88 11.03
C ASN A 331 24.66 39.83 10.46
N GLN A 332 25.39 40.94 10.53
CA GLN A 332 26.79 40.95 10.11
C GLN A 332 27.68 40.07 11.00
N LEU A 333 27.47 40.05 12.30
CA LEU A 333 28.17 39.18 13.25
C LEU A 333 27.97 37.70 12.91
N ILE A 334 26.72 37.29 12.63
CA ILE A 334 26.39 35.91 12.24
C ILE A 334 27.01 35.56 10.89
N LYS A 335 26.96 36.47 9.89
CA LYS A 335 27.58 36.26 8.58
C LYS A 335 29.11 36.08 8.72
N THR A 336 29.77 36.83 9.62
CA THR A 336 31.19 36.64 9.90
C THR A 336 31.50 35.26 10.47
N TYR A 337 30.69 34.83 11.45
CA TYR A 337 30.76 33.48 12.04
C TYR A 337 30.57 32.39 10.98
N PHE A 338 29.65 32.53 10.04
CA PHE A 338 29.49 31.58 8.95
C PHE A 338 30.77 31.50 8.04
N GLY A 339 31.44 32.61 7.78
CA GLY A 339 32.69 32.58 7.05
C GLY A 339 33.77 31.75 7.76
N GLU A 340 33.90 31.89 9.08
CA GLU A 340 34.79 31.05 9.90
C GLU A 340 34.34 29.57 9.90
N LEU A 341 33.05 29.32 10.05
CA LEU A 341 32.50 27.97 10.06
C LEU A 341 32.71 27.23 8.73
N ILE A 342 32.47 27.90 7.59
CA ILE A 342 32.72 27.36 6.26
C ILE A 342 34.21 27.05 6.05
N SER A 343 35.11 27.91 6.55
CA SER A 343 36.54 27.68 6.47
C SER A 343 37.00 26.42 7.18
N LEU A 344 36.36 26.09 8.30
CA LEU A 344 36.59 24.87 9.10
C LEU A 344 35.81 23.66 8.57
N HIS A 345 34.64 23.87 7.94
CA HIS A 345 33.69 22.89 7.49
C HIS A 345 33.17 23.21 6.08
N PRO A 346 34.01 22.98 5.02
CA PRO A 346 33.65 23.32 3.64
C PRO A 346 32.39 22.61 3.13
N GLU A 347 32.02 21.47 3.72
CA GLU A 347 30.81 20.72 3.42
C GLU A 347 29.50 21.48 3.72
N LEU A 348 29.57 22.52 4.56
CA LEU A 348 28.41 23.35 4.92
C LEU A 348 28.22 24.57 4.00
N ASP A 349 29.17 24.86 3.10
CA ASP A 349 29.14 26.08 2.29
C ASP A 349 27.85 26.24 1.48
N SER A 350 27.47 25.20 0.73
CA SER A 350 26.26 25.26 -0.11
C SER A 350 25.00 25.44 0.73
N LEU A 351 24.89 24.76 1.90
CA LEU A 351 23.72 24.84 2.77
C LEU A 351 23.59 26.23 3.40
N ILE A 352 24.68 26.80 3.91
CA ILE A 352 24.69 28.12 4.53
C ILE A 352 24.44 29.19 3.48
N SER A 353 25.10 29.12 2.31
CA SER A 353 24.95 30.08 1.23
C SER A 353 23.53 30.11 0.67
N ASP A 354 22.89 28.96 0.49
CA ASP A 354 21.49 28.88 0.06
C ASP A 354 20.52 29.38 1.15
N GLY A 355 20.79 29.04 2.42
CA GLY A 355 20.01 29.57 3.54
C GLY A 355 20.05 31.10 3.61
N ILE A 356 21.23 31.75 3.44
CA ILE A 356 21.36 33.20 3.43
C ILE A 356 20.56 33.83 2.29
N LYS A 357 20.63 33.27 1.06
CA LYS A 357 19.86 33.77 -0.09
C LYS A 357 18.36 33.78 0.18
N LEU A 358 17.84 32.79 0.91
CA LEU A 358 16.44 32.73 1.28
C LEU A 358 16.01 33.82 2.28
N THR A 359 16.92 34.29 3.13
CA THR A 359 16.63 35.39 4.07
C THR A 359 16.65 36.77 3.39
N GLU A 360 17.21 36.89 2.18
CA GLU A 360 17.30 38.14 1.39
C GLU A 360 16.19 38.25 0.34
N SER A 361 15.39 37.18 0.14
CA SER A 361 14.24 37.15 -0.79
C SER A 361 12.94 37.59 -0.09
#